data_d2602ac3f6eb4e1277be5a0d0e2c0ddb
#
_entry.id   d2602ac3f6eb4e1277be5a0d0e2c0ddb
#
_cell.length_a   1.000
_cell.length_b   1.000
_cell.length_c   1.000
_cell.angle_alpha   90.00
_cell.angle_beta   90.00
_cell.angle_gamma   90.00
#
_symmetry.space_group_name_H-M   'P 1'
#
loop_
_entity.id
_entity.type
_entity.pdbx_description
1 polymer ?
#
loop_
_entity_poly.entity_id
_entity_poly.type
_entity_poly.pdbx_seq_one_letter_code
_entity_poly.pdbx_strand_id
1 'polypeptide(L)'
;MAALLRVTLAAPEVCPQYSPGDGQVAIDAGADWIVRTQEPSGRYLYEYDRRIESAKPGYNLVRHAGGTMSLYQLAIVQEGQNQEVVEAAERGMNYLLERAVETDNGGMGPALSPRGPVKTGTAALTLVSLAHRRILTGDERYDGEMRALGRFLVGQQLPDGGMLNFWDPKTGAPVPGERSRFATGEASWGLALLHEAFPGEGWDEPVWAILDYLATDRDELEELWPPPWPDQWAAYTLGETVEWGLEDHHLAYAERLAGRFGQMIRWDAQREGVAKISHLPMPRGGGYGTILEGLGALEWLWLNEPRLADAPLRDRLECGAVRLAEAQADDGAWYYDDQTRVDDQQHAISGLLMADVSFNLGGNKP
;
A
#
# COMPACT_ATOMS: atom_id res chain seq x y z
N MET A 1 0.96 17.18 37.87
CA MET A 1 0.19 16.77 36.69
C MET A 1 0.67 17.46 35.39
N ALA A 2 0.72 18.80 35.30
CA ALA A 2 1.16 19.52 34.09
C ALA A 2 2.58 19.15 33.61
N ALA A 3 3.56 19.00 34.54
CA ALA A 3 4.92 18.58 34.19
C ALA A 3 4.97 17.14 33.64
N LEU A 4 4.16 16.23 34.18
CA LEU A 4 4.07 14.85 33.66
C LEU A 4 3.46 14.84 32.27
N LEU A 5 2.39 15.59 32.01
CA LEU A 5 1.78 15.71 30.70
C LEU A 5 2.76 16.26 29.65
N ARG A 6 3.62 17.22 30.01
CA ARG A 6 4.63 17.80 29.13
C ARG A 6 5.74 16.83 28.74
N VAL A 7 6.12 15.91 29.60
CA VAL A 7 7.20 14.95 29.33
C VAL A 7 6.66 13.61 28.79
N THR A 8 5.35 13.47 28.66
CA THR A 8 4.68 12.29 28.12
C THR A 8 3.82 12.67 26.90
N LEU A 9 2.54 12.94 27.08
CA LEU A 9 1.59 13.15 25.96
C LEU A 9 1.85 14.42 25.13
N ALA A 10 2.48 15.44 25.71
CA ALA A 10 2.85 16.68 25.03
C ALA A 10 4.38 16.84 24.93
N ALA A 11 5.11 15.73 24.84
CA ALA A 11 6.55 15.75 24.61
C ALA A 11 6.88 16.49 23.31
N PRO A 12 8.03 17.19 23.24
CA PRO A 12 8.48 17.78 21.99
C PRO A 12 8.65 16.71 20.92
N GLU A 13 8.32 17.06 19.71
CA GLU A 13 8.60 16.23 18.52
C GLU A 13 10.06 16.38 18.13
N VAL A 14 10.70 15.27 17.78
CA VAL A 14 12.05 15.23 17.25
C VAL A 14 11.95 14.78 15.80
N CYS A 15 12.00 15.75 14.89
CA CYS A 15 12.00 15.55 13.46
C CYS A 15 13.34 16.07 12.93
N PRO A 16 14.29 15.18 12.58
CA PRO A 16 15.52 15.62 11.92
C PRO A 16 15.19 16.31 10.59
N GLN A 17 16.12 17.10 10.09
CA GLN A 17 15.94 17.78 8.81
C GLN A 17 15.92 16.73 7.68
N TYR A 18 14.86 16.75 6.89
CA TYR A 18 14.72 15.86 5.74
C TYR A 18 15.62 16.29 4.59
N SER A 19 16.24 15.33 3.93
CA SER A 19 16.95 15.49 2.68
C SER A 19 16.44 14.45 1.67
N PRO A 20 15.90 14.86 0.53
CA PRO A 20 15.45 13.93 -0.51
C PRO A 20 16.52 12.90 -0.90
N GLY A 21 17.80 13.29 -0.94
CA GLY A 21 18.88 12.37 -1.22
C GLY A 21 19.03 11.23 -0.20
N ASP A 22 18.72 11.47 1.09
CA ASP A 22 18.77 10.43 2.12
C ASP A 22 17.63 9.41 1.92
N GLY A 23 16.44 9.88 1.55
CA GLY A 23 15.31 9.02 1.16
C GLY A 23 15.67 8.13 -0.02
N GLN A 24 16.28 8.69 -1.08
CA GLN A 24 16.68 7.93 -2.26
C GLN A 24 17.72 6.86 -1.94
N VAL A 25 18.72 7.15 -1.11
CA VAL A 25 19.73 6.17 -0.67
C VAL A 25 19.06 4.99 0.04
N ALA A 26 18.09 5.26 0.92
CA ALA A 26 17.37 4.21 1.63
C ALA A 26 16.46 3.39 0.69
N ILE A 27 15.81 4.03 -0.27
CA ILE A 27 15.00 3.36 -1.30
C ILE A 27 15.86 2.39 -2.11
N ASP A 28 16.98 2.87 -2.64
CA ASP A 28 17.87 2.07 -3.47
C ASP A 28 18.43 0.87 -2.68
N ALA A 29 18.88 1.07 -1.45
CA ALA A 29 19.38 -0.01 -0.60
C ALA A 29 18.30 -1.06 -0.26
N GLY A 30 17.06 -0.63 -0.03
CA GLY A 30 15.92 -1.53 0.19
C GLY A 30 15.54 -2.32 -1.05
N ALA A 31 15.55 -1.68 -2.22
CA ALA A 31 15.30 -2.35 -3.50
C ALA A 31 16.40 -3.37 -3.81
N ASP A 32 17.65 -3.02 -3.62
CA ASP A 32 18.79 -3.92 -3.77
C ASP A 32 18.67 -5.14 -2.85
N TRP A 33 18.15 -4.94 -1.61
CA TRP A 33 17.89 -6.06 -0.71
C TRP A 33 16.85 -7.03 -1.28
N ILE A 34 15.73 -6.52 -1.82
CA ILE A 34 14.69 -7.35 -2.47
C ILE A 34 15.28 -8.08 -3.68
N VAL A 35 15.99 -7.37 -4.56
CA VAL A 35 16.55 -7.90 -5.81
C VAL A 35 17.51 -9.06 -5.53
N ARG A 36 18.51 -8.86 -4.63
CA ARG A 36 19.51 -9.88 -4.33
C ARG A 36 19.00 -11.07 -3.53
N THR A 37 17.87 -10.92 -2.83
CA THR A 37 17.27 -12.00 -2.05
C THR A 37 16.14 -12.73 -2.78
N GLN A 38 15.73 -12.24 -3.96
CA GLN A 38 14.72 -12.90 -4.78
C GLN A 38 15.27 -14.18 -5.41
N GLU A 39 14.50 -15.26 -5.34
CA GLU A 39 14.83 -16.52 -6.03
C GLU A 39 14.70 -16.38 -7.56
N PRO A 40 15.43 -17.18 -8.36
CA PRO A 40 15.27 -17.18 -9.83
C PRO A 40 13.84 -17.48 -10.31
N SER A 41 13.03 -18.14 -9.48
CA SER A 41 11.62 -18.40 -9.72
C SER A 41 10.73 -17.15 -9.63
N GLY A 42 11.27 -16.02 -9.22
CA GLY A 42 10.52 -14.81 -8.91
C GLY A 42 9.98 -14.75 -7.48
N ARG A 43 10.12 -15.82 -6.71
CA ARG A 43 9.70 -15.85 -5.32
C ARG A 43 10.58 -14.94 -4.47
N TYR A 44 9.98 -14.10 -3.62
CA TYR A 44 10.72 -13.25 -2.68
C TYR A 44 11.13 -14.00 -1.41
N LEU A 45 12.18 -13.54 -0.74
CA LEU A 45 12.49 -13.93 0.65
C LEU A 45 11.38 -13.38 1.54
N TYR A 46 10.44 -14.25 1.92
CA TYR A 46 9.18 -13.84 2.52
C TYR A 46 9.32 -13.34 3.95
N GLU A 47 10.00 -14.09 4.80
CA GLU A 47 10.28 -13.74 6.20
C GLU A 47 11.67 -14.25 6.58
N TYR A 48 12.47 -13.39 7.22
CA TYR A 48 13.85 -13.68 7.58
C TYR A 48 14.14 -13.19 9.00
N ASP A 49 14.88 -13.99 9.76
CA ASP A 49 15.40 -13.67 11.10
C ASP A 49 16.93 -13.60 11.02
N ARG A 50 17.50 -12.39 11.17
CA ARG A 50 18.94 -12.16 11.02
C ARG A 50 19.77 -12.71 12.18
N ARG A 51 19.16 -12.97 13.36
CA ARG A 51 19.89 -13.55 14.50
C ARG A 51 20.29 -14.98 14.27
N ILE A 52 19.47 -15.71 13.53
CA ILE A 52 19.70 -17.14 13.22
C ILE A 52 19.97 -17.34 11.73
N GLU A 53 20.09 -16.26 10.97
CA GLU A 53 20.39 -16.25 9.53
C GLU A 53 19.49 -17.21 8.74
N SER A 54 18.19 -17.23 9.05
CA SER A 54 17.27 -18.22 8.49
C SER A 54 15.98 -17.61 7.98
N ALA A 55 15.57 -18.07 6.80
CA ALA A 55 14.23 -17.83 6.27
C ALA A 55 13.21 -18.65 7.07
N LYS A 56 12.08 -18.04 7.42
CA LYS A 56 10.98 -18.72 8.08
C LYS A 56 10.05 -19.40 7.07
N PRO A 57 9.44 -20.53 7.45
CA PRO A 57 8.48 -21.22 6.60
C PRO A 57 7.20 -20.39 6.45
N GLY A 58 6.58 -20.52 5.28
CA GLY A 58 5.34 -19.82 4.95
C GLY A 58 5.50 -18.91 3.73
N TYR A 59 4.38 -18.47 3.18
CA TYR A 59 4.34 -17.53 2.08
C TYR A 59 2.95 -16.87 2.00
N ASN A 60 2.92 -15.58 1.69
CA ASN A 60 1.69 -14.84 1.52
C ASN A 60 1.71 -14.12 0.16
N LEU A 61 0.79 -14.50 -0.73
CA LEU A 61 0.74 -13.98 -2.09
C LEU A 61 0.24 -12.53 -2.17
N VAL A 62 -0.52 -12.04 -1.18
CA VAL A 62 -0.87 -10.60 -1.08
C VAL A 62 0.41 -9.78 -0.92
N ARG A 63 1.29 -10.19 0.01
CA ARG A 63 2.57 -9.51 0.25
C ARG A 63 3.55 -9.67 -0.91
N HIS A 64 3.48 -10.80 -1.62
CA HIS A 64 4.24 -10.97 -2.86
C HIS A 64 3.80 -9.95 -3.91
N ALA A 65 2.49 -9.82 -4.13
CA ALA A 65 1.93 -8.85 -5.07
C ALA A 65 2.29 -7.41 -4.66
N GLY A 66 2.22 -7.07 -3.36
CA GLY A 66 2.67 -5.78 -2.84
C GLY A 66 4.15 -5.50 -3.12
N GLY A 67 5.04 -6.48 -2.89
CA GLY A 67 6.46 -6.34 -3.22
C GLY A 67 6.71 -6.12 -4.71
N THR A 68 5.97 -6.83 -5.57
CA THR A 68 6.03 -6.63 -7.03
C THR A 68 5.54 -5.24 -7.43
N MET A 69 4.44 -4.77 -6.84
CA MET A 69 3.90 -3.42 -7.03
C MET A 69 4.94 -2.35 -6.68
N SER A 70 5.56 -2.45 -5.50
CA SER A 70 6.54 -1.48 -5.03
C SER A 70 7.77 -1.37 -5.95
N LEU A 71 8.24 -2.51 -6.49
CA LEU A 71 9.32 -2.49 -7.47
C LEU A 71 8.91 -1.80 -8.78
N TYR A 72 7.66 -1.98 -9.24
CA TYR A 72 7.17 -1.23 -10.40
C TYR A 72 6.99 0.26 -10.10
N GLN A 73 6.53 0.65 -8.91
CA GLN A 73 6.49 2.07 -8.50
C GLN A 73 7.89 2.69 -8.58
N LEU A 74 8.90 2.02 -8.01
CA LEU A 74 10.28 2.49 -8.09
C LEU A 74 10.76 2.55 -9.54
N ALA A 75 10.48 1.53 -10.33
CA ALA A 75 10.88 1.51 -11.74
C ALA A 75 10.24 2.65 -12.55
N ILE A 76 8.99 3.05 -12.25
CA ILE A 76 8.33 4.21 -12.86
C ILE A 76 9.08 5.49 -12.49
N VAL A 77 9.38 5.72 -11.21
CA VAL A 77 10.11 6.90 -10.74
C VAL A 77 11.52 6.98 -11.35
N GLN A 78 12.17 5.83 -11.54
CA GLN A 78 13.48 5.72 -12.20
C GLN A 78 13.39 5.64 -13.73
N GLU A 79 12.21 5.86 -14.34
CA GLU A 79 11.99 5.82 -15.79
C GLU A 79 12.53 4.52 -16.45
N GLY A 80 12.48 3.41 -15.73
CA GLY A 80 12.98 2.11 -16.20
C GLY A 80 14.51 2.00 -16.30
N GLN A 81 15.27 2.96 -15.77
CA GLN A 81 16.73 2.98 -15.92
C GLN A 81 17.43 1.89 -15.11
N ASN A 82 16.85 1.48 -13.97
CA ASN A 82 17.37 0.37 -13.17
C ASN A 82 16.81 -0.96 -13.67
N GLN A 83 17.53 -1.60 -14.58
CA GLN A 83 17.10 -2.87 -15.21
C GLN A 83 16.97 -4.01 -14.20
N GLU A 84 17.78 -4.06 -13.14
CA GLU A 84 17.71 -5.12 -12.12
C GLU A 84 16.38 -5.06 -11.35
N VAL A 85 15.91 -3.85 -11.03
CA VAL A 85 14.60 -3.63 -10.40
C VAL A 85 13.46 -4.03 -11.34
N VAL A 86 13.52 -3.62 -12.62
CA VAL A 86 12.52 -3.99 -13.63
C VAL A 86 12.45 -5.51 -13.80
N GLU A 87 13.59 -6.18 -13.96
CA GLU A 87 13.65 -7.63 -14.10
C GLU A 87 13.14 -8.36 -12.86
N ALA A 88 13.41 -7.85 -11.65
CA ALA A 88 12.90 -8.43 -10.43
C ALA A 88 11.38 -8.28 -10.33
N ALA A 89 10.82 -7.13 -10.72
CA ALA A 89 9.38 -6.92 -10.79
C ALA A 89 8.72 -7.87 -11.82
N GLU A 90 9.31 -8.01 -13.02
CA GLU A 90 8.83 -8.94 -14.06
C GLU A 90 8.86 -10.41 -13.58
N ARG A 91 9.93 -10.85 -12.89
CA ARG A 91 9.97 -12.19 -12.29
C ARG A 91 8.90 -12.37 -11.23
N GLY A 92 8.69 -11.37 -10.36
CA GLY A 92 7.63 -11.39 -9.35
C GLY A 92 6.24 -11.46 -9.97
N MET A 93 5.98 -10.70 -11.03
CA MET A 93 4.73 -10.74 -11.79
C MET A 93 4.49 -12.11 -12.42
N ASN A 94 5.48 -12.66 -13.10
CA ASN A 94 5.38 -13.99 -13.72
C ASN A 94 5.06 -15.06 -12.67
N TYR A 95 5.67 -14.99 -11.48
CA TYR A 95 5.35 -15.90 -10.37
C TYR A 95 3.87 -15.88 -9.98
N LEU A 96 3.22 -14.72 -10.01
CA LEU A 96 1.79 -14.57 -9.74
C LEU A 96 0.93 -15.13 -10.89
N LEU A 97 1.24 -14.73 -12.12
CA LEU A 97 0.45 -15.10 -13.29
C LEU A 97 0.47 -16.60 -13.60
N GLU A 98 1.60 -17.26 -13.42
CA GLU A 98 1.72 -18.72 -13.57
C GLU A 98 0.84 -19.51 -12.59
N ARG A 99 0.38 -18.89 -11.52
CA ARG A 99 -0.47 -19.47 -10.46
C ARG A 99 -1.90 -18.97 -10.48
N ALA A 100 -2.21 -18.10 -11.40
CA ALA A 100 -3.56 -17.58 -11.56
C ALA A 100 -4.52 -18.67 -12.04
N VAL A 101 -5.78 -18.55 -11.68
CA VAL A 101 -6.85 -19.47 -12.11
C VAL A 101 -7.96 -18.70 -12.80
N GLU A 102 -8.57 -19.30 -13.80
CA GLU A 102 -9.80 -18.78 -14.39
C GLU A 102 -10.98 -19.02 -13.45
N THR A 103 -11.91 -18.08 -13.44
CA THR A 103 -13.17 -18.14 -12.71
C THR A 103 -14.34 -18.31 -13.68
N ASP A 104 -15.45 -18.90 -13.23
CA ASP A 104 -16.61 -19.22 -14.08
C ASP A 104 -17.25 -18.00 -14.75
N ASN A 105 -17.06 -16.80 -14.18
CA ASN A 105 -17.55 -15.54 -14.76
C ASN A 105 -16.59 -14.90 -15.78
N GLY A 106 -15.56 -15.63 -16.24
CA GLY A 106 -14.52 -15.11 -17.12
C GLY A 106 -13.57 -14.13 -16.44
N GLY A 107 -13.58 -14.09 -15.10
CA GLY A 107 -12.58 -13.41 -14.29
C GLY A 107 -11.33 -14.26 -14.16
N MET A 108 -10.25 -13.64 -13.77
CA MET A 108 -9.02 -14.31 -13.41
C MET A 108 -8.88 -14.24 -11.89
N GLY A 109 -9.02 -15.38 -11.23
CA GLY A 109 -8.73 -15.49 -9.80
C GLY A 109 -7.26 -15.23 -9.55
N PRO A 110 -6.90 -14.78 -8.36
CA PRO A 110 -5.52 -14.57 -8.00
C PRO A 110 -4.75 -15.88 -7.95
N ALA A 111 -3.42 -15.74 -7.92
CA ALA A 111 -2.51 -16.85 -7.74
C ALA A 111 -2.94 -17.76 -6.58
N LEU A 112 -3.05 -19.07 -6.86
CA LEU A 112 -3.39 -20.05 -5.85
C LEU A 112 -2.29 -20.12 -4.78
N SER A 113 -2.68 -19.93 -3.53
CA SER A 113 -1.89 -20.41 -2.42
C SER A 113 -1.88 -21.95 -2.45
N PRO A 114 -0.74 -22.62 -2.22
CA PRO A 114 -0.68 -24.08 -2.19
C PRO A 114 -1.62 -24.72 -1.17
N ARG A 115 -2.14 -23.95 -0.22
CA ARG A 115 -3.05 -24.40 0.83
C ARG A 115 -3.98 -23.26 1.25
N GLY A 116 -5.27 -23.44 1.04
CA GLY A 116 -6.30 -22.55 1.57
C GLY A 116 -7.04 -21.73 0.50
N PRO A 117 -8.02 -20.94 0.91
CA PRO A 117 -8.79 -20.10 0.01
C PRO A 117 -7.91 -18.98 -0.59
N VAL A 118 -8.34 -18.51 -1.75
CA VAL A 118 -7.72 -17.42 -2.47
C VAL A 118 -8.10 -16.11 -1.80
N LYS A 119 -7.14 -15.22 -1.56
CA LYS A 119 -7.38 -13.91 -0.96
C LYS A 119 -7.67 -12.86 -2.01
N THR A 120 -8.73 -12.09 -1.83
CA THR A 120 -9.12 -10.97 -2.69
C THR A 120 -7.98 -9.96 -2.87
N GLY A 121 -7.27 -9.62 -1.80
CA GLY A 121 -6.12 -8.70 -1.88
C GLY A 121 -4.99 -9.16 -2.80
N THR A 122 -4.84 -10.48 -3.04
CA THR A 122 -3.86 -10.94 -4.04
C THR A 122 -4.25 -10.51 -5.46
N ALA A 123 -5.54 -10.62 -5.82
CA ALA A 123 -6.03 -10.16 -7.13
C ALA A 123 -5.88 -8.64 -7.25
N ALA A 124 -6.26 -7.91 -6.20
CA ALA A 124 -6.20 -6.46 -6.17
C ALA A 124 -4.77 -5.93 -6.42
N LEU A 125 -3.80 -6.37 -5.62
CA LEU A 125 -2.42 -5.91 -5.77
C LEU A 125 -1.72 -6.48 -7.03
N THR A 126 -2.16 -7.63 -7.56
CA THR A 126 -1.71 -8.09 -8.88
C THR A 126 -2.22 -7.16 -9.98
N LEU A 127 -3.47 -6.72 -9.91
CA LEU A 127 -4.03 -5.74 -10.84
C LEU A 127 -3.28 -4.41 -10.77
N VAL A 128 -3.01 -3.88 -9.56
CA VAL A 128 -2.20 -2.67 -9.37
C VAL A 128 -0.81 -2.84 -9.99
N SER A 129 -0.17 -3.98 -9.77
CA SER A 129 1.16 -4.26 -10.35
C SER A 129 1.13 -4.29 -11.88
N LEU A 130 0.09 -4.88 -12.49
CA LEU A 130 -0.10 -4.90 -13.95
C LEU A 130 -0.37 -3.50 -14.51
N ALA A 131 -1.15 -2.68 -13.81
CA ALA A 131 -1.39 -1.29 -14.20
C ALA A 131 -0.09 -0.48 -14.18
N HIS A 132 0.71 -0.59 -13.12
CA HIS A 132 2.03 0.06 -13.04
C HIS A 132 2.98 -0.45 -14.14
N ARG A 133 3.00 -1.75 -14.42
CA ARG A 133 3.77 -2.29 -15.52
C ARG A 133 3.35 -1.67 -16.85
N ARG A 134 2.04 -1.56 -17.09
CA ARG A 134 1.50 -0.95 -18.32
C ARG A 134 1.90 0.53 -18.43
N ILE A 135 1.86 1.28 -17.33
CA ILE A 135 2.34 2.67 -17.26
C ILE A 135 3.83 2.73 -17.60
N LEU A 136 4.66 1.88 -17.00
CA LEU A 136 6.10 1.86 -17.20
C LEU A 136 6.50 1.52 -18.65
N THR A 137 5.82 0.53 -19.25
CA THR A 137 6.29 -0.08 -20.50
C THR A 137 5.46 0.31 -21.73
N GLY A 138 4.24 0.78 -21.56
CA GLY A 138 3.26 0.93 -22.62
C GLY A 138 2.79 -0.39 -23.26
N ASP A 139 3.20 -1.55 -22.72
CA ASP A 139 2.92 -2.86 -23.29
C ASP A 139 1.55 -3.39 -22.83
N GLU A 140 0.65 -3.60 -23.78
CA GLU A 140 -0.76 -3.96 -23.62
C GLU A 140 -1.00 -5.48 -23.51
N ARG A 141 0.05 -6.30 -23.53
CA ARG A 141 -0.10 -7.76 -23.58
C ARG A 141 -0.91 -8.39 -22.44
N TYR A 142 -1.05 -7.70 -21.31
CA TYR A 142 -1.82 -8.15 -20.13
C TYR A 142 -3.14 -7.41 -19.94
N ASP A 143 -3.61 -6.67 -20.92
CA ASP A 143 -4.88 -5.94 -20.85
C ASP A 143 -6.08 -6.88 -20.63
N GLY A 144 -6.00 -8.10 -21.16
CA GLY A 144 -6.99 -9.15 -20.94
C GLY A 144 -7.03 -9.62 -19.48
N GLU A 145 -5.86 -9.86 -18.90
CA GLU A 145 -5.67 -10.27 -17.50
C GLU A 145 -6.10 -9.17 -16.54
N MET A 146 -5.79 -7.91 -16.83
CA MET A 146 -6.24 -6.76 -16.03
C MET A 146 -7.77 -6.71 -15.96
N ARG A 147 -8.46 -6.80 -17.10
CA ARG A 147 -9.94 -6.86 -17.13
C ARG A 147 -10.50 -8.09 -16.42
N ALA A 148 -9.82 -9.24 -16.53
CA ALA A 148 -10.24 -10.47 -15.87
C ALA A 148 -10.11 -10.35 -14.34
N LEU A 149 -9.02 -9.78 -13.82
CA LEU A 149 -8.86 -9.46 -12.39
C LEU A 149 -9.91 -8.44 -11.92
N GLY A 150 -10.20 -7.41 -12.72
CA GLY A 150 -11.27 -6.46 -12.43
C GLY A 150 -12.63 -7.14 -12.25
N ARG A 151 -13.02 -8.04 -13.19
CA ARG A 151 -14.27 -8.83 -13.06
C ARG A 151 -14.27 -9.71 -11.81
N PHE A 152 -13.15 -10.31 -11.46
CA PHE A 152 -13.01 -11.07 -10.22
C PHE A 152 -13.27 -10.18 -9.00
N LEU A 153 -12.66 -9.01 -8.93
CA LEU A 153 -12.84 -8.06 -7.82
C LEU A 153 -14.29 -7.61 -7.69
N VAL A 154 -14.95 -7.25 -8.79
CA VAL A 154 -16.37 -6.91 -8.80
C VAL A 154 -17.22 -8.09 -8.29
N GLY A 155 -16.86 -9.33 -8.61
CA GLY A 155 -17.52 -10.54 -8.09
C GLY A 155 -17.33 -10.77 -6.58
N GLN A 156 -16.34 -10.15 -5.97
CA GLN A 156 -16.06 -10.18 -4.52
C GLN A 156 -16.72 -9.01 -3.76
N GLN A 157 -17.28 -8.04 -4.46
CA GLN A 157 -17.90 -6.86 -3.87
C GLN A 157 -19.29 -7.19 -3.31
N LEU A 158 -19.56 -6.68 -2.13
CA LEU A 158 -20.87 -6.76 -1.48
C LEU A 158 -21.78 -5.61 -1.94
N PRO A 159 -23.10 -5.73 -1.81
CA PRO A 159 -24.04 -4.68 -2.22
C PRO A 159 -23.87 -3.34 -1.52
N ASP A 160 -23.21 -3.31 -0.37
CA ASP A 160 -22.90 -2.10 0.38
C ASP A 160 -21.52 -1.51 0.04
N GLY A 161 -20.80 -2.06 -0.94
CA GLY A 161 -19.48 -1.62 -1.37
C GLY A 161 -18.31 -2.32 -0.68
N GLY A 162 -18.52 -3.00 0.46
CA GLY A 162 -17.48 -3.77 1.15
C GLY A 162 -17.01 -4.97 0.33
N MET A 163 -15.83 -5.51 0.66
CA MET A 163 -15.24 -6.64 -0.07
C MET A 163 -15.19 -7.90 0.79
N LEU A 164 -15.52 -9.05 0.20
CA LEU A 164 -15.26 -10.36 0.79
C LEU A 164 -13.75 -10.69 0.73
N ASN A 165 -13.25 -11.30 1.81
CA ASN A 165 -11.82 -11.56 1.98
C ASN A 165 -11.33 -12.74 1.13
N PHE A 166 -12.18 -13.76 0.93
CA PHE A 166 -11.78 -15.03 0.34
C PHE A 166 -12.71 -15.49 -0.79
N TRP A 167 -12.10 -16.20 -1.74
CA TRP A 167 -12.78 -16.95 -2.78
C TRP A 167 -12.34 -18.43 -2.71
N ASP A 168 -13.28 -19.35 -2.85
CA ASP A 168 -12.98 -20.79 -2.81
C ASP A 168 -12.88 -21.36 -4.23
N PRO A 169 -11.69 -21.77 -4.68
CA PRO A 169 -11.51 -22.34 -6.00
C PRO A 169 -12.21 -23.69 -6.21
N LYS A 170 -12.65 -24.36 -5.14
CA LYS A 170 -13.38 -25.64 -5.25
C LYS A 170 -14.86 -25.45 -5.60
N THR A 171 -15.44 -24.39 -5.06
CA THR A 171 -16.86 -24.06 -5.32
C THR A 171 -17.01 -23.01 -6.43
N GLY A 172 -15.92 -22.35 -6.84
CA GLY A 172 -15.94 -21.25 -7.82
C GLY A 172 -16.67 -20.00 -7.31
N ALA A 173 -16.76 -19.81 -5.98
CA ALA A 173 -17.58 -18.76 -5.38
C ALA A 173 -16.86 -18.00 -4.26
N PRO A 174 -17.27 -16.72 -4.00
CA PRO A 174 -16.85 -15.99 -2.82
C PRO A 174 -17.22 -16.75 -1.53
N VAL A 175 -16.34 -16.69 -0.53
CA VAL A 175 -16.61 -17.26 0.79
C VAL A 175 -17.41 -16.25 1.62
N PRO A 176 -18.66 -16.54 2.00
CA PRO A 176 -19.51 -15.60 2.69
C PRO A 176 -19.02 -15.27 4.11
N GLY A 177 -19.35 -14.09 4.58
CA GLY A 177 -19.34 -13.71 6.00
C GLY A 177 -18.08 -13.02 6.49
N GLU A 178 -16.93 -13.14 5.83
CA GLU A 178 -15.70 -12.46 6.24
C GLU A 178 -15.34 -11.29 5.32
N ARG A 179 -15.49 -10.07 5.83
CA ARG A 179 -15.03 -8.85 5.14
C ARG A 179 -13.52 -8.70 5.25
N SER A 180 -12.93 -8.03 4.30
CA SER A 180 -11.50 -7.77 4.32
C SER A 180 -11.19 -6.34 4.74
N ARG A 181 -10.43 -6.20 5.82
CA ARG A 181 -9.96 -4.89 6.30
C ARG A 181 -9.01 -4.19 5.34
N PHE A 182 -8.28 -4.96 4.53
CA PHE A 182 -7.26 -4.44 3.62
C PHE A 182 -7.69 -4.52 2.17
N ALA A 183 -8.24 -5.66 1.75
CA ALA A 183 -8.58 -5.88 0.35
C ALA A 183 -9.68 -4.94 -0.17
N THR A 184 -10.46 -4.30 0.70
CA THR A 184 -11.43 -3.28 0.30
C THR A 184 -10.72 -2.06 -0.30
N GLY A 185 -9.74 -1.49 0.39
CA GLY A 185 -8.92 -0.41 -0.15
C GLY A 185 -8.02 -0.85 -1.31
N GLU A 186 -7.37 -2.04 -1.21
CA GLU A 186 -6.55 -2.61 -2.29
C GLU A 186 -7.35 -2.78 -3.59
N ALA A 187 -8.59 -3.28 -3.50
CA ALA A 187 -9.47 -3.47 -4.66
C ALA A 187 -9.93 -2.13 -5.24
N SER A 188 -10.28 -1.16 -4.39
CA SER A 188 -10.64 0.18 -4.81
C SER A 188 -9.55 0.82 -5.67
N TRP A 189 -8.30 0.79 -5.19
CA TRP A 189 -7.18 1.34 -5.94
C TRP A 189 -6.91 0.58 -7.25
N GLY A 190 -6.92 -0.76 -7.21
CA GLY A 190 -6.74 -1.56 -8.42
C GLY A 190 -7.82 -1.29 -9.48
N LEU A 191 -9.07 -1.13 -9.08
CA LEU A 191 -10.18 -0.80 -9.98
C LEU A 191 -10.11 0.65 -10.50
N ALA A 192 -9.62 1.60 -9.68
CA ALA A 192 -9.39 2.97 -10.12
C ALA A 192 -8.33 3.03 -11.23
N LEU A 193 -7.18 2.36 -11.02
CA LEU A 193 -6.15 2.23 -12.06
C LEU A 193 -6.65 1.49 -13.31
N LEU A 194 -7.55 0.53 -13.14
CA LEU A 194 -8.19 -0.16 -14.26
C LEU A 194 -9.11 0.78 -15.06
N HIS A 195 -9.84 1.67 -14.37
CA HIS A 195 -10.65 2.70 -15.02
C HIS A 195 -9.78 3.67 -15.83
N GLU A 196 -8.66 4.12 -15.25
CA GLU A 196 -7.71 4.99 -15.96
C GLU A 196 -7.12 4.32 -17.21
N ALA A 197 -6.84 3.01 -17.14
CA ALA A 197 -6.35 2.25 -18.28
C ALA A 197 -7.43 2.00 -19.36
N PHE A 198 -8.69 1.88 -18.95
CA PHE A 198 -9.82 1.53 -19.82
C PHE A 198 -11.08 2.40 -19.52
N PRO A 199 -11.00 3.69 -19.80
CA PRO A 199 -12.11 4.60 -19.52
C PRO A 199 -13.36 4.22 -20.34
N GLY A 200 -14.52 4.33 -19.72
CA GLY A 200 -15.81 4.03 -20.35
C GLY A 200 -16.21 2.55 -20.33
N GLU A 201 -15.44 1.66 -19.67
CA GLU A 201 -15.83 0.27 -19.45
C GLU A 201 -16.63 0.05 -18.14
N GLY A 202 -16.92 1.13 -17.36
CA GLY A 202 -17.75 1.07 -16.16
C GLY A 202 -16.99 0.64 -14.88
N TRP A 203 -15.66 0.69 -14.89
CA TRP A 203 -14.86 0.34 -13.71
C TRP A 203 -14.90 1.37 -12.59
N ASP A 204 -15.38 2.58 -12.85
CA ASP A 204 -15.63 3.65 -11.88
C ASP A 204 -16.81 3.33 -10.94
N GLU A 205 -17.87 2.68 -11.41
CA GLU A 205 -19.04 2.36 -10.60
C GLU A 205 -18.69 1.56 -9.32
N PRO A 206 -17.95 0.43 -9.40
CA PRO A 206 -17.53 -0.30 -8.21
C PRO A 206 -16.56 0.50 -7.32
N VAL A 207 -15.74 1.39 -7.87
CA VAL A 207 -14.85 2.26 -7.08
C VAL A 207 -15.67 3.22 -6.23
N TRP A 208 -16.67 3.89 -6.80
CA TRP A 208 -17.56 4.77 -6.05
C TRP A 208 -18.26 4.05 -4.91
N ALA A 209 -18.84 2.88 -5.16
CA ALA A 209 -19.48 2.08 -4.12
C ALA A 209 -18.52 1.70 -2.98
N ILE A 210 -17.25 1.40 -3.30
CA ILE A 210 -16.23 1.12 -2.26
C ILE A 210 -15.88 2.41 -1.51
N LEU A 211 -15.68 3.54 -2.17
CA LEU A 211 -15.35 4.80 -1.51
C LEU A 211 -16.46 5.26 -0.58
N ASP A 212 -17.72 5.14 -0.98
CA ASP A 212 -18.88 5.42 -0.12
C ASP A 212 -18.86 4.53 1.14
N TYR A 213 -18.67 3.23 0.97
CA TYR A 213 -18.57 2.29 2.08
C TYR A 213 -17.42 2.63 3.04
N LEU A 214 -16.24 2.92 2.51
CA LEU A 214 -15.06 3.28 3.29
C LEU A 214 -15.26 4.59 4.07
N ALA A 215 -15.94 5.55 3.46
CA ALA A 215 -16.16 6.87 4.03
C ALA A 215 -17.24 6.91 5.11
N THR A 216 -18.29 6.05 5.00
CA THR A 216 -19.49 6.16 5.81
C THR A 216 -19.74 4.97 6.73
N ASP A 217 -19.52 3.75 6.28
CA ASP A 217 -20.09 2.55 6.91
C ASP A 217 -19.07 1.61 7.53
N ARG A 218 -17.86 1.52 6.95
CA ARG A 218 -16.87 0.49 7.29
C ARG A 218 -16.51 0.45 8.77
N ASP A 219 -16.17 1.59 9.35
CA ASP A 219 -15.66 1.63 10.73
C ASP A 219 -16.69 1.12 11.75
N GLU A 220 -17.99 1.33 11.47
CA GLU A 220 -19.09 0.81 12.30
C GLU A 220 -19.34 -0.67 12.00
N LEU A 221 -19.52 -1.05 10.73
CA LEU A 221 -19.86 -2.42 10.33
C LEU A 221 -18.76 -3.44 10.62
N GLU A 222 -17.50 -3.02 10.58
CA GLU A 222 -16.34 -3.89 10.88
C GLU A 222 -15.83 -3.70 12.33
N GLU A 223 -16.54 -2.95 13.16
CA GLU A 223 -16.21 -2.68 14.58
C GLU A 223 -14.76 -2.19 14.77
N LEU A 224 -14.31 -1.26 13.91
CA LEU A 224 -12.94 -0.75 13.92
C LEU A 224 -12.78 0.37 14.96
N TRP A 225 -11.88 0.17 15.91
CA TRP A 225 -11.59 1.15 16.95
C TRP A 225 -10.09 1.32 17.17
N PRO A 226 -9.56 2.57 17.28
CA PRO A 226 -10.26 3.85 17.06
C PRO A 226 -10.46 4.13 15.57
N PRO A 227 -11.60 4.73 15.19
CA PRO A 227 -11.84 5.16 13.83
C PRO A 227 -11.06 6.46 13.50
N PRO A 228 -10.76 6.75 12.21
CA PRO A 228 -10.90 5.82 11.11
C PRO A 228 -9.80 4.74 11.16
N TRP A 229 -10.07 3.60 10.52
CA TRP A 229 -9.01 2.63 10.28
C TRP A 229 -7.94 3.27 9.39
N PRO A 230 -6.64 3.21 9.76
CA PRO A 230 -5.57 3.85 9.00
C PRO A 230 -5.30 3.07 7.69
N ASP A 231 -6.10 3.33 6.68
CA ASP A 231 -6.11 2.62 5.40
C ASP A 231 -5.36 3.43 4.33
N GLN A 232 -4.12 3.07 4.08
CA GLN A 232 -3.30 3.69 3.05
C GLN A 232 -3.82 3.38 1.64
N TRP A 233 -4.46 2.21 1.44
CA TRP A 233 -5.01 1.85 0.14
C TRP A 233 -6.21 2.73 -0.24
N ALA A 234 -7.06 3.05 0.75
CA ALA A 234 -8.11 4.04 0.58
C ALA A 234 -7.54 5.43 0.26
N ALA A 235 -6.42 5.79 0.89
CA ALA A 235 -5.75 7.05 0.59
C ALA A 235 -5.19 7.10 -0.84
N TYR A 236 -4.60 6.01 -1.33
CA TYR A 236 -4.20 5.89 -2.75
C TYR A 236 -5.40 6.08 -3.68
N THR A 237 -6.53 5.43 -3.39
CA THR A 237 -7.75 5.59 -4.20
C THR A 237 -8.25 7.02 -4.23
N LEU A 238 -8.30 7.69 -3.07
CA LEU A 238 -8.72 9.10 -2.98
C LEU A 238 -7.79 10.02 -3.79
N GLY A 239 -6.49 9.79 -3.75
CA GLY A 239 -5.53 10.52 -4.58
C GLY A 239 -5.71 10.26 -6.06
N GLU A 240 -5.95 9.02 -6.47
CA GLU A 240 -6.16 8.61 -7.86
C GLU A 240 -7.44 9.21 -8.45
N THR A 241 -8.50 9.28 -7.63
CA THR A 241 -9.82 9.71 -8.06
C THR A 241 -10.09 11.22 -7.89
N VAL A 242 -9.08 12.02 -7.57
CA VAL A 242 -9.25 13.46 -7.31
C VAL A 242 -9.93 14.21 -8.45
N GLU A 243 -9.62 13.85 -9.69
CA GLU A 243 -10.23 14.48 -10.88
C GLU A 243 -11.64 13.95 -11.23
N TRP A 244 -12.11 12.88 -10.54
CA TRP A 244 -13.42 12.30 -10.81
C TRP A 244 -14.58 13.04 -10.13
N GLY A 245 -14.28 14.04 -9.28
CA GLY A 245 -15.28 14.86 -8.60
C GLY A 245 -15.73 14.24 -7.27
N LEU A 246 -14.80 13.99 -6.37
CA LEU A 246 -15.06 13.51 -5.00
C LEU A 246 -16.17 14.32 -4.31
N GLU A 247 -17.06 13.64 -3.60
CA GLU A 247 -18.12 14.26 -2.81
C GLU A 247 -17.62 14.68 -1.42
N ASP A 248 -18.38 15.54 -0.71
CA ASP A 248 -17.98 16.11 0.58
C ASP A 248 -17.71 15.04 1.66
N HIS A 249 -18.42 13.92 1.64
CA HIS A 249 -18.18 12.83 2.60
C HIS A 249 -16.87 12.08 2.32
N HIS A 250 -16.43 11.99 1.05
CA HIS A 250 -15.12 11.45 0.69
C HIS A 250 -14.00 12.37 1.17
N LEU A 251 -14.16 13.69 1.01
CA LEU A 251 -13.18 14.67 1.50
C LEU A 251 -13.11 14.67 3.03
N ALA A 252 -14.26 14.60 3.71
CA ALA A 252 -14.29 14.45 5.16
C ALA A 252 -13.62 13.15 5.64
N TYR A 253 -13.71 12.07 4.87
CA TYR A 253 -12.97 10.83 5.15
C TYR A 253 -11.46 11.02 4.95
N ALA A 254 -11.05 11.68 3.86
CA ALA A 254 -9.63 12.01 3.62
C ALA A 254 -9.04 12.83 4.76
N GLU A 255 -9.77 13.85 5.26
CA GLU A 255 -9.34 14.66 6.43
C GLU A 255 -9.16 13.81 7.69
N ARG A 256 -10.08 12.86 7.95
CA ARG A 256 -9.95 11.94 9.08
C ARG A 256 -8.73 11.02 8.95
N LEU A 257 -8.47 10.49 7.74
CA LEU A 257 -7.29 9.67 7.46
C LEU A 257 -5.99 10.46 7.65
N ALA A 258 -5.92 11.68 7.08
CA ALA A 258 -4.76 12.56 7.20
C ALA A 258 -4.46 12.89 8.67
N GLY A 259 -5.50 13.22 9.44
CA GLY A 259 -5.39 13.43 10.89
C GLY A 259 -4.88 12.18 11.62
N ARG A 260 -5.34 11.00 11.22
CA ARG A 260 -4.91 9.72 11.81
C ARG A 260 -3.45 9.40 11.53
N PHE A 261 -3.03 9.49 10.27
CA PHE A 261 -1.63 9.27 9.86
C PHE A 261 -0.69 10.30 10.51
N GLY A 262 -1.05 11.59 10.46
CA GLY A 262 -0.28 12.65 11.08
C GLY A 262 -0.12 12.46 12.59
N GLN A 263 -1.16 12.00 13.30
CA GLN A 263 -1.09 11.67 14.73
C GLN A 263 -0.12 10.51 14.99
N MET A 264 -0.11 9.49 14.15
CA MET A 264 0.79 8.33 14.31
C MET A 264 2.26 8.74 14.15
N ILE A 265 2.59 9.57 13.15
CA ILE A 265 3.93 10.13 12.96
C ILE A 265 4.31 11.01 14.17
N ARG A 266 3.40 11.88 14.60
CA ARG A 266 3.63 12.72 15.78
C ARG A 266 3.98 11.90 17.02
N TRP A 267 3.23 10.85 17.31
CA TRP A 267 3.47 9.99 18.46
C TRP A 267 4.83 9.31 18.37
N ASP A 268 5.23 8.88 17.19
CA ASP A 268 6.56 8.33 17.00
C ASP A 268 7.65 9.40 17.19
N ALA A 269 7.49 10.60 16.64
CA ALA A 269 8.42 11.71 16.79
C ALA A 269 8.57 12.19 18.24
N GLN A 270 7.58 11.94 19.09
CA GLN A 270 7.61 12.25 20.53
C GLN A 270 8.26 11.17 21.40
N ARG A 271 8.68 10.03 20.83
CA ARG A 271 9.24 8.88 21.58
C ARG A 271 10.68 9.08 22.03
N GLU A 272 10.97 10.21 22.66
CA GLU A 272 12.28 10.53 23.24
C GLU A 272 12.25 10.54 24.76
N GLY A 273 13.37 10.22 25.42
CA GLY A 273 13.52 10.26 26.86
C GLY A 273 12.42 9.49 27.61
N VAL A 274 11.74 10.15 28.54
CA VAL A 274 10.67 9.56 29.36
C VAL A 274 9.43 9.22 28.55
N ALA A 275 9.18 9.94 27.46
CA ALA A 275 8.02 9.69 26.60
C ALA A 275 8.04 8.31 25.92
N LYS A 276 9.21 7.66 25.79
CA LYS A 276 9.33 6.26 25.32
C LYS A 276 8.46 5.28 26.13
N ILE A 277 8.21 5.57 27.40
CA ILE A 277 7.42 4.70 28.30
C ILE A 277 5.92 4.85 28.03
N SER A 278 5.48 6.06 27.68
CA SER A 278 4.06 6.40 27.51
C SER A 278 3.54 6.26 26.06
N HIS A 279 4.44 6.20 25.09
CA HIS A 279 4.09 6.04 23.69
C HIS A 279 4.25 4.58 23.24
N LEU A 280 3.33 4.13 22.41
CA LEU A 280 3.38 2.78 21.84
C LEU A 280 4.71 2.56 21.11
N PRO A 281 5.22 1.30 21.09
CA PRO A 281 6.41 1.00 20.32
C PRO A 281 6.24 1.41 18.85
N MET A 282 7.35 1.75 18.21
CA MET A 282 7.37 2.02 16.78
C MET A 282 6.79 0.81 16.05
N PRO A 283 5.89 1.00 15.07
CA PRO A 283 5.41 -0.10 14.26
C PRO A 283 6.57 -0.73 13.49
N ARG A 284 6.36 -1.95 12.97
CA ARG A 284 7.29 -2.57 12.01
C ARG A 284 7.55 -1.60 10.85
N GLY A 285 8.70 -1.74 10.18
CA GLY A 285 9.04 -0.91 9.01
C GLY A 285 7.90 -0.85 7.99
N GLY A 286 7.25 -2.00 7.69
CA GLY A 286 6.05 -2.04 6.87
C GLY A 286 4.91 -1.20 7.41
N GLY A 287 4.62 -1.29 8.71
CA GLY A 287 3.55 -0.49 9.32
C GLY A 287 3.84 1.01 9.38
N TYR A 288 5.11 1.41 9.42
CA TYR A 288 5.48 2.82 9.33
C TYR A 288 5.45 3.32 7.87
N GLY A 289 5.90 2.48 6.94
CA GLY A 289 5.81 2.75 5.50
C GLY A 289 4.35 2.99 5.05
N THR A 290 3.38 2.18 5.53
CA THR A 290 1.97 2.37 5.20
C THR A 290 1.43 3.75 5.62
N ILE A 291 1.93 4.31 6.73
CA ILE A 291 1.55 5.65 7.18
C ILE A 291 2.05 6.71 6.20
N LEU A 292 3.29 6.55 5.70
CA LEU A 292 3.87 7.47 4.71
C LEU A 292 3.20 7.32 3.35
N GLU A 293 2.91 6.10 2.90
CA GLU A 293 2.13 5.85 1.69
C GLU A 293 0.79 6.59 1.74
N GLY A 294 0.02 6.38 2.82
CA GLY A 294 -1.27 7.02 2.98
C GLY A 294 -1.18 8.55 3.06
N LEU A 295 -0.22 9.08 3.78
CA LEU A 295 -0.07 10.53 3.93
C LEU A 295 0.41 11.19 2.64
N GLY A 296 1.32 10.55 1.88
CA GLY A 296 1.79 11.06 0.60
C GLY A 296 0.69 11.05 -0.48
N ALA A 297 -0.12 9.99 -0.53
CA ALA A 297 -1.27 9.95 -1.41
C ALA A 297 -2.31 11.05 -1.08
N LEU A 298 -2.53 11.32 0.22
CA LEU A 298 -3.39 12.41 0.65
C LEU A 298 -2.76 13.78 0.39
N GLU A 299 -1.45 13.94 0.48
CA GLU A 299 -0.80 15.20 0.08
C GLU A 299 -1.06 15.52 -1.39
N TRP A 300 -0.97 14.53 -2.27
CA TRP A 300 -1.36 14.69 -3.67
C TRP A 300 -2.81 15.15 -3.82
N LEU A 301 -3.74 14.52 -3.07
CA LEU A 301 -5.13 14.96 -3.04
C LEU A 301 -5.25 16.44 -2.60
N TRP A 302 -4.55 16.84 -1.52
CA TRP A 302 -4.56 18.22 -1.01
C TRP A 302 -4.06 19.24 -2.02
N LEU A 303 -3.05 18.89 -2.80
CA LEU A 303 -2.49 19.77 -3.83
C LEU A 303 -3.44 19.98 -5.02
N ASN A 304 -4.37 19.04 -5.25
CA ASN A 304 -5.24 19.03 -6.42
C ASN A 304 -6.73 19.23 -6.11
N GLU A 305 -7.14 19.29 -4.82
CA GLU A 305 -8.53 19.52 -4.39
C GLU A 305 -8.67 20.83 -3.60
N PRO A 306 -9.12 21.91 -4.24
CA PRO A 306 -9.18 23.24 -3.62
C PRO A 306 -10.16 23.37 -2.44
N ARG A 307 -11.07 22.41 -2.25
CA ARG A 307 -12.02 22.41 -1.12
C ARG A 307 -11.35 21.98 0.20
N LEU A 308 -10.20 21.34 0.15
CA LEU A 308 -9.46 20.94 1.35
C LEU A 308 -8.69 22.14 1.91
N ALA A 309 -8.81 22.35 3.23
CA ALA A 309 -8.10 23.43 3.92
C ALA A 309 -6.60 23.14 4.02
N ASP A 310 -5.78 24.19 4.07
CA ASP A 310 -4.33 24.04 4.30
C ASP A 310 -4.04 23.19 5.52
N ALA A 311 -3.21 22.16 5.34
CA ALA A 311 -2.75 21.27 6.39
C ALA A 311 -1.25 21.00 6.22
N PRO A 312 -0.48 20.87 7.33
CA PRO A 312 0.96 20.66 7.28
C PRO A 312 1.30 19.17 6.96
N LEU A 313 0.75 18.62 5.88
CA LEU A 313 0.96 17.22 5.51
C LEU A 313 2.42 16.98 5.12
N ARG A 314 3.02 17.92 4.37
CA ARG A 314 4.43 17.85 3.94
C ARG A 314 5.38 17.76 5.14
N ASP A 315 5.24 18.62 6.14
CA ASP A 315 6.09 18.59 7.33
C ASP A 315 6.01 17.24 8.07
N ARG A 316 4.81 16.64 8.12
CA ARG A 316 4.59 15.33 8.74
C ARG A 316 5.20 14.22 7.91
N LEU A 317 5.04 14.28 6.60
CA LEU A 317 5.59 13.30 5.66
C LEU A 317 7.12 13.29 5.73
N GLU A 318 7.76 14.46 5.69
CA GLU A 318 9.21 14.60 5.81
C GLU A 318 9.75 14.10 7.15
N CYS A 319 9.07 14.45 8.25
CA CYS A 319 9.42 13.93 9.57
C CYS A 319 9.38 12.40 9.62
N GLY A 320 8.33 11.80 9.04
CA GLY A 320 8.20 10.37 8.98
C GLY A 320 9.24 9.70 8.07
N ALA A 321 9.53 10.29 6.92
CA ALA A 321 10.49 9.77 5.95
C ALA A 321 11.90 9.67 6.53
N VAL A 322 12.38 10.73 7.18
CA VAL A 322 13.70 10.73 7.82
C VAL A 322 13.80 9.63 8.87
N ARG A 323 12.77 9.48 9.70
CA ARG A 323 12.74 8.46 10.75
C ARG A 323 12.70 7.04 10.19
N LEU A 324 12.00 6.83 9.07
CA LEU A 324 11.99 5.54 8.40
C LEU A 324 13.34 5.24 7.75
N ALA A 325 13.97 6.22 7.10
CA ALA A 325 15.31 6.05 6.51
C ALA A 325 16.36 5.74 7.59
N GLU A 326 16.36 6.47 8.72
CA GLU A 326 17.28 6.21 9.85
C GLU A 326 17.08 4.84 10.52
N ALA A 327 15.90 4.23 10.38
CA ALA A 327 15.61 2.90 10.92
C ALA A 327 16.09 1.74 10.03
N GLN A 328 16.59 2.02 8.82
CA GLN A 328 17.14 1.02 7.91
C GLN A 328 18.45 0.44 8.47
N ALA A 329 18.64 -0.85 8.33
CA ALA A 329 19.88 -1.52 8.71
C ALA A 329 20.94 -1.40 7.61
N ASP A 330 22.21 -1.62 7.98
CA ASP A 330 23.37 -1.51 7.07
C ASP A 330 23.28 -2.46 5.84
N ASP A 331 22.49 -3.53 5.93
CA ASP A 331 22.26 -4.45 4.82
C ASP A 331 21.12 -3.98 3.87
N GLY A 332 20.54 -2.82 4.13
CA GLY A 332 19.47 -2.22 3.34
C GLY A 332 18.06 -2.66 3.73
N ALA A 333 17.88 -3.57 4.69
CA ALA A 333 16.57 -4.01 5.11
C ALA A 333 16.04 -3.25 6.34
N TRP A 334 14.71 -3.21 6.48
CA TRP A 334 14.04 -2.78 7.71
C TRP A 334 13.67 -3.99 8.56
N TYR A 335 14.09 -3.98 9.81
CA TYR A 335 13.86 -5.04 10.77
C TYR A 335 12.98 -4.59 11.93
N TYR A 336 12.21 -5.53 12.46
CA TYR A 336 11.50 -5.41 13.74
C TYR A 336 11.86 -6.62 14.61
N ASP A 337 12.47 -6.38 15.76
CA ASP A 337 13.01 -7.46 16.64
C ASP A 337 13.85 -8.48 15.85
N ASP A 338 14.79 -8.00 15.02
CA ASP A 338 15.67 -8.79 14.16
C ASP A 338 14.97 -9.61 13.07
N GLN A 339 13.69 -9.42 12.86
CA GLN A 339 12.92 -10.08 11.82
C GLN A 339 12.47 -9.08 10.76
N THR A 340 12.50 -9.50 9.51
CA THR A 340 11.93 -8.74 8.41
C THR A 340 11.05 -9.61 7.53
N ARG A 341 10.14 -8.99 6.81
CA ARG A 341 9.27 -9.59 5.82
C ARG A 341 9.29 -8.76 4.55
N VAL A 342 8.92 -9.37 3.44
CA VAL A 342 8.86 -8.66 2.16
C VAL A 342 7.95 -7.43 2.21
N ASP A 343 6.87 -7.47 3.00
CA ASP A 343 5.97 -6.32 3.18
C ASP A 343 6.60 -5.19 4.04
N ASP A 344 7.54 -5.49 4.92
CA ASP A 344 8.30 -4.45 5.62
C ASP A 344 9.16 -3.64 4.63
N GLN A 345 9.75 -4.31 3.63
CA GLN A 345 10.54 -3.66 2.57
C GLN A 345 9.62 -2.91 1.60
N GLN A 346 8.58 -3.57 1.12
CA GLN A 346 7.63 -3.02 0.16
C GLN A 346 7.04 -1.69 0.65
N HIS A 347 6.47 -1.67 1.85
CA HIS A 347 5.85 -0.46 2.39
C HIS A 347 6.87 0.63 2.73
N ALA A 348 8.08 0.25 3.18
CA ALA A 348 9.12 1.23 3.45
C ALA A 348 9.59 1.92 2.15
N ILE A 349 9.82 1.16 1.08
CA ILE A 349 10.20 1.71 -0.23
C ILE A 349 9.07 2.60 -0.77
N SER A 350 7.83 2.09 -0.85
CA SER A 350 6.69 2.85 -1.35
C SER A 350 6.43 4.12 -0.51
N GLY A 351 6.53 4.02 0.82
CA GLY A 351 6.34 5.16 1.72
C GLY A 351 7.41 6.24 1.53
N LEU A 352 8.68 5.88 1.33
CA LEU A 352 9.75 6.82 1.03
C LEU A 352 9.59 7.43 -0.36
N LEU A 353 9.19 6.65 -1.37
CA LEU A 353 8.87 7.18 -2.70
C LEU A 353 7.77 8.24 -2.62
N MET A 354 6.72 8.02 -1.86
CA MET A 354 5.64 8.98 -1.66
C MET A 354 6.08 10.24 -0.92
N ALA A 355 7.15 10.17 -0.12
CA ALA A 355 7.72 11.32 0.57
C ALA A 355 8.69 12.13 -0.30
N ASP A 356 9.47 11.47 -1.14
CA ASP A 356 10.51 12.10 -1.96
C ASP A 356 9.97 12.78 -3.21
N VAL A 357 8.94 12.22 -3.78
CA VAL A 357 8.34 12.73 -5.02
C VAL A 357 6.92 13.15 -4.67
N SER A 358 6.48 14.30 -5.20
CA SER A 358 5.06 14.52 -5.41
C SER A 358 4.62 13.45 -6.42
N PHE A 359 4.47 12.21 -5.92
CA PHE A 359 4.25 11.05 -6.77
C PHE A 359 2.91 11.23 -7.46
N ASN A 360 2.96 11.52 -8.74
CA ASN A 360 1.80 11.50 -9.59
C ASN A 360 1.36 10.04 -9.72
N LEU A 361 0.40 9.62 -8.92
CA LEU A 361 -0.12 8.25 -8.86
C LEU A 361 -0.62 7.76 -10.21
N GLY A 362 -1.05 8.65 -11.08
CA GLY A 362 -1.59 8.34 -12.41
C GLY A 362 -0.58 8.32 -13.55
N GLY A 363 0.72 8.34 -13.30
CA GLY A 363 1.76 8.39 -14.34
C GLY A 363 1.53 9.52 -15.33
N ASN A 364 2.37 10.55 -15.33
CA ASN A 364 2.41 11.63 -16.32
C ASN A 364 1.06 11.96 -16.98
N LYS A 365 0.11 12.49 -16.21
CA LYS A 365 -0.87 13.39 -16.81
C LYS A 365 -0.14 14.71 -17.02
N PRO A 366 -0.12 15.25 -18.23
CA PRO A 366 0.64 16.43 -18.60
C PRO A 366 0.24 17.66 -17.78
#